data_fe2ff2f8d370bd5ac201e2d8552b4c91
#
_entry.id   fe2ff2f8d370bd5ac201e2d8552b4c91
#
_cell.length_a   1.000
_cell.length_b   1.000
_cell.length_c   1.000
_cell.angle_alpha   90.00
_cell.angle_beta   90.00
_cell.angle_gamma   90.00
#
_symmetry.space_group_name_H-M   'P 1'
#
loop_
_entity.id
_entity.type
_entity.pdbx_description
1 polymer ?
#
loop_
_entity_poly.entity_id
_entity_poly.type
_entity_poly.pdbx_seq_one_letter_code
_entity_poly.pdbx_strand_id
1 'polypeptide(L)'
;MIKIVTISNMNPSTIQQILRFRDERNWKQFHNPKDLAISVSLEAAELLENFQWSGADTECKEKKQQISEELADVFIYATLLADRCGLNIDEIILEKLKQNAEKYPVEKSCGTAKKYTELI
;
A
#
# COMPACT_ATOMS: atom_id res chain seq x y z
N MET A 1 26.18 20.02 0.49
CA MET A 1 26.44 19.27 -0.73
C MET A 1 26.83 17.84 -0.44
N ILE A 2 28.04 17.65 0.03
CA ILE A 2 28.52 16.32 0.43
C ILE A 2 27.56 15.66 1.40
N LYS A 3 27.00 16.46 2.28
CA LYS A 3 26.03 16.03 3.27
C LYS A 3 24.80 15.36 2.64
N ILE A 4 24.27 15.94 1.58
CA ILE A 4 23.08 15.39 0.90
C ILE A 4 23.39 14.06 0.25
N VAL A 5 24.53 13.96 -0.42
CA VAL A 5 24.97 12.75 -1.09
C VAL A 5 25.18 11.63 -0.06
N THR A 6 25.83 11.96 1.05
CA THR A 6 26.11 11.02 2.13
C THR A 6 24.81 10.48 2.71
N ILE A 7 23.84 11.37 2.99
CA ILE A 7 22.54 10.97 3.54
C ILE A 7 21.83 10.06 2.55
N SER A 8 21.83 10.41 1.26
CA SER A 8 21.19 9.60 0.23
C SER A 8 21.77 8.20 0.15
N ASN A 9 23.09 8.06 0.30
CA ASN A 9 23.76 6.76 0.24
C ASN A 9 23.60 5.95 1.51
N MET A 10 23.50 6.63 2.67
CA MET A 10 23.42 5.97 3.98
C MET A 10 21.99 5.62 4.38
N ASN A 11 21.00 6.33 3.82
CA ASN A 11 19.60 6.14 4.17
C ASN A 11 18.77 5.89 2.89
N PRO A 12 18.82 4.67 2.35
CA PRO A 12 18.00 4.35 1.20
C PRO A 12 16.52 4.49 1.55
N SER A 13 15.71 4.88 0.58
CA SER A 13 14.27 5.01 0.79
C SER A 13 13.67 3.66 1.19
N THR A 14 12.48 3.71 1.76
CA THR A 14 11.75 2.49 2.13
C THR A 14 11.52 1.59 0.91
N ILE A 15 11.18 2.19 -0.22
CA ILE A 15 11.00 1.44 -1.47
C ILE A 15 12.29 0.73 -1.87
N GLN A 16 13.42 1.43 -1.82
CA GLN A 16 14.71 0.84 -2.15
C GLN A 16 15.06 -0.31 -1.20
N GLN A 17 14.73 -0.19 0.06
CA GLN A 17 14.95 -1.26 1.04
C GLN A 17 14.10 -2.50 0.74
N ILE A 18 12.85 -2.31 0.33
CA ILE A 18 11.99 -3.42 -0.09
C ILE A 18 12.59 -4.14 -1.30
N LEU A 19 13.00 -3.39 -2.31
CA LEU A 19 13.59 -3.97 -3.51
C LEU A 19 14.89 -4.70 -3.22
N ARG A 20 15.71 -4.14 -2.36
CA ARG A 20 16.96 -4.76 -1.93
C ARG A 20 16.71 -6.08 -1.19
N PHE A 21 15.73 -6.10 -0.29
CA PHE A 21 15.34 -7.31 0.43
C PHE A 21 15.01 -8.45 -0.54
N ARG A 22 14.23 -8.14 -1.57
CA ARG A 22 13.88 -9.08 -2.63
C ARG A 22 15.12 -9.56 -3.40
N ASP A 23 15.96 -8.60 -3.80
CA ASP A 23 17.11 -8.88 -4.68
C ASP A 23 18.20 -9.69 -3.96
N GLU A 24 18.44 -9.39 -2.69
CA GLU A 24 19.40 -10.15 -1.89
C GLU A 24 19.04 -11.63 -1.77
N ARG A 25 17.77 -11.97 -1.92
CA ARG A 25 17.25 -13.34 -1.84
C ARG A 25 17.00 -13.95 -3.21
N ASN A 26 17.28 -13.19 -4.25
CA ASN A 26 17.05 -13.61 -5.65
C ASN A 26 15.58 -14.05 -5.87
N TRP A 27 14.65 -13.35 -5.24
CA TRP A 27 13.24 -13.69 -5.33
C TRP A 27 12.53 -13.07 -6.53
N LYS A 28 13.16 -12.09 -7.18
CA LYS A 28 12.57 -11.43 -8.36
C LYS A 28 12.17 -12.44 -9.44
N GLN A 29 12.94 -13.52 -9.57
CA GLN A 29 12.66 -14.58 -10.55
C GLN A 29 11.31 -15.26 -10.35
N PHE A 30 10.76 -15.23 -9.12
CA PHE A 30 9.47 -15.84 -8.80
C PHE A 30 8.32 -14.83 -8.84
N HIS A 31 8.62 -13.53 -8.93
CA HIS A 31 7.65 -12.45 -8.83
C HIS A 31 7.14 -12.02 -10.21
N ASN A 32 6.07 -12.65 -10.67
CA ASN A 32 5.34 -12.15 -11.83
C ASN A 32 4.12 -11.34 -11.35
N PRO A 33 3.52 -10.50 -12.20
CA PRO A 33 2.41 -9.64 -11.78
C PRO A 33 1.23 -10.39 -11.18
N LYS A 34 0.87 -11.53 -11.75
CA LYS A 34 -0.27 -12.32 -11.25
C LYS A 34 0.00 -12.82 -9.83
N ASP A 35 1.16 -13.42 -9.60
CA ASP A 35 1.48 -13.99 -8.29
C ASP A 35 1.64 -12.91 -7.24
N LEU A 36 2.19 -11.75 -7.61
CA LEU A 36 2.28 -10.61 -6.68
C LEU A 36 0.89 -10.04 -6.36
N ALA A 37 0.00 -9.98 -7.34
CA ALA A 37 -1.38 -9.55 -7.09
C ALA A 37 -2.11 -10.51 -6.15
N ILE A 38 -1.86 -11.81 -6.30
CA ILE A 38 -2.38 -12.83 -5.38
C ILE A 38 -1.84 -12.56 -3.97
N SER A 39 -0.54 -12.31 -3.84
CA SER A 39 0.07 -12.03 -2.53
C SER A 39 -0.52 -10.78 -1.89
N VAL A 40 -0.76 -9.72 -2.64
CA VAL A 40 -1.42 -8.51 -2.12
C VAL A 40 -2.80 -8.87 -1.55
N SER A 41 -3.56 -9.69 -2.28
CA SER A 41 -4.90 -10.10 -1.85
C SER A 41 -4.86 -10.97 -0.60
N LEU A 42 -3.90 -11.88 -0.51
CA LEU A 42 -3.75 -12.76 0.65
C LEU A 42 -3.36 -11.95 1.89
N GLU A 43 -2.45 -11.02 1.77
CA GLU A 43 -2.05 -10.18 2.91
C GLU A 43 -3.20 -9.26 3.34
N ALA A 44 -3.99 -8.76 2.41
CA ALA A 44 -5.19 -7.99 2.74
C ALA A 44 -6.20 -8.86 3.51
N ALA A 45 -6.34 -10.13 3.13
CA ALA A 45 -7.19 -11.08 3.85
C ALA A 45 -6.65 -11.35 5.26
N GLU A 46 -5.34 -11.48 5.43
CA GLU A 46 -4.74 -11.66 6.75
C GLU A 46 -4.96 -10.43 7.64
N LEU A 47 -4.88 -9.23 7.05
CA LEU A 47 -5.24 -8.01 7.76
C LEU A 47 -6.68 -8.08 8.26
N LEU A 48 -7.59 -8.52 7.41
CA LEU A 48 -9.01 -8.64 7.73
C LEU A 48 -9.27 -9.68 8.84
N GLU A 49 -8.48 -10.75 8.91
CA GLU A 49 -8.62 -11.78 9.92
C GLU A 49 -8.55 -11.23 11.36
N ASN A 50 -7.83 -10.13 11.57
CA ASN A 50 -7.75 -9.52 12.89
C ASN A 50 -9.10 -9.03 13.40
N PHE A 51 -10.04 -8.81 12.52
CA PHE A 51 -11.39 -8.31 12.84
C PHE A 51 -12.44 -9.42 12.80
N GLN A 52 -12.04 -10.65 12.46
CA GLN A 52 -12.96 -11.77 12.46
C GLN A 52 -13.42 -12.04 13.88
N TRP A 53 -14.70 -12.20 14.04
CA TRP A 53 -15.34 -12.48 15.34
C TRP A 53 -15.28 -11.32 16.35
N SER A 54 -14.92 -10.13 15.92
CA SER A 54 -14.83 -8.97 16.83
C SER A 54 -16.20 -8.36 17.18
N GLY A 55 -17.24 -8.73 16.45
CA GLY A 55 -18.60 -8.24 16.72
C GLY A 55 -18.69 -6.72 16.60
N ALA A 56 -19.14 -6.09 17.67
CA ALA A 56 -19.29 -4.64 17.71
C ALA A 56 -17.97 -3.87 17.86
N ASP A 57 -16.89 -4.56 18.19
CA ASP A 57 -15.56 -3.94 18.27
C ASP A 57 -15.01 -3.77 16.85
N THR A 58 -15.07 -2.55 16.35
CA THR A 58 -14.64 -2.22 15.00
C THR A 58 -13.19 -1.74 14.92
N GLU A 59 -12.49 -1.66 16.04
CA GLU A 59 -11.11 -1.14 16.09
C GLU A 59 -10.06 -2.19 16.44
N CYS A 60 -10.42 -3.19 17.26
CA CYS A 60 -9.51 -4.24 17.72
C CYS A 60 -8.16 -3.70 18.20
N LYS A 61 -8.21 -2.72 19.11
CA LYS A 61 -7.01 -2.02 19.61
C LYS A 61 -5.96 -2.94 20.23
N GLU A 62 -6.38 -4.04 20.84
CA GLU A 62 -5.47 -5.01 21.44
C GLU A 62 -4.67 -5.79 20.40
N LYS A 63 -5.09 -5.73 19.12
CA LYS A 63 -4.40 -6.40 18.01
C LYS A 63 -3.60 -5.41 17.16
N LYS A 64 -3.30 -4.24 17.69
CA LYS A 64 -2.62 -3.18 16.93
C LYS A 64 -1.31 -3.65 16.30
N GLN A 65 -0.53 -4.48 17.00
CA GLN A 65 0.74 -4.96 16.48
C GLN A 65 0.52 -5.89 15.27
N GLN A 66 -0.41 -6.83 15.37
CA GLN A 66 -0.73 -7.74 14.27
C GLN A 66 -1.28 -6.98 13.06
N ILE A 67 -2.18 -6.02 13.31
CA ILE A 67 -2.73 -5.16 12.25
C ILE A 67 -1.60 -4.40 11.54
N SER A 68 -0.67 -3.85 12.31
CA SER A 68 0.49 -3.13 11.77
C SER A 68 1.35 -4.02 10.86
N GLU A 69 1.62 -5.24 11.30
CA GLU A 69 2.43 -6.19 10.55
C GLU A 69 1.77 -6.60 9.22
N GLU A 70 0.48 -6.91 9.27
CA GLU A 70 -0.25 -7.31 8.06
C GLU A 70 -0.44 -6.15 7.10
N LEU A 71 -0.68 -4.95 7.63
CA LEU A 71 -0.76 -3.76 6.79
C LEU A 71 0.59 -3.48 6.11
N ALA A 72 1.69 -3.64 6.83
CA ALA A 72 3.03 -3.50 6.26
C ALA A 72 3.25 -4.48 5.11
N ASP A 73 2.83 -5.73 5.27
CA ASP A 73 2.96 -6.74 4.21
C ASP A 73 2.15 -6.39 2.96
N VAL A 74 0.96 -5.80 3.13
CA VAL A 74 0.17 -5.31 1.99
C VAL A 74 0.96 -4.26 1.21
N PHE A 75 1.57 -3.29 1.89
CA PHE A 75 2.37 -2.26 1.24
C PHE A 75 3.63 -2.83 0.58
N ILE A 76 4.27 -3.79 1.22
CA ILE A 76 5.46 -4.44 0.67
C ILE A 76 5.13 -5.13 -0.65
N TYR A 77 4.11 -5.97 -0.68
CA TYR A 77 3.74 -6.67 -1.91
C TYR A 77 3.20 -5.74 -2.98
N ALA A 78 2.45 -4.69 -2.59
CA ALA A 78 2.00 -3.69 -3.53
C ALA A 78 3.19 -2.96 -4.20
N THR A 79 4.22 -2.66 -3.42
CA THR A 79 5.44 -2.03 -3.93
C THR A 79 6.18 -2.94 -4.90
N LEU A 80 6.31 -4.22 -4.55
CA LEU A 80 6.94 -5.21 -5.42
C LEU A 80 6.17 -5.38 -6.72
N LEU A 81 4.85 -5.37 -6.66
CA LEU A 81 3.99 -5.44 -7.85
C LEU A 81 4.19 -4.21 -8.74
N ALA A 82 4.19 -3.02 -8.16
CA ALA A 82 4.42 -1.79 -8.91
C ALA A 82 5.77 -1.84 -9.64
N ASP A 83 6.82 -2.25 -8.94
CA ASP A 83 8.14 -2.37 -9.55
C ASP A 83 8.15 -3.39 -10.70
N ARG A 84 7.53 -4.53 -10.49
CA ARG A 84 7.49 -5.57 -11.52
C ARG A 84 6.74 -5.12 -12.78
N CYS A 85 5.74 -4.26 -12.62
CA CYS A 85 4.98 -3.70 -13.74
C CYS A 85 5.61 -2.45 -14.33
N GLY A 86 6.76 -2.03 -13.83
CA GLY A 86 7.43 -0.82 -14.31
C GLY A 86 6.70 0.47 -13.95
N LEU A 87 5.95 0.46 -12.85
CA LEU A 87 5.15 1.60 -12.40
C LEU A 87 5.84 2.32 -11.25
N ASN A 88 5.80 3.66 -11.26
CA ASN A 88 6.23 4.47 -10.15
C ASN A 88 5.06 4.61 -9.18
N ILE A 89 5.23 4.10 -7.95
CA ILE A 89 4.14 4.01 -6.99
C ILE A 89 3.59 5.39 -6.60
N ASP A 90 4.48 6.37 -6.44
CA ASP A 90 4.06 7.74 -6.11
C ASP A 90 3.23 8.35 -7.23
N GLU A 91 3.69 8.18 -8.47
CA GLU A 91 3.01 8.74 -9.64
C GLU A 91 1.61 8.14 -9.81
N ILE A 92 1.48 6.81 -9.70
CA ILE A 92 0.17 6.18 -9.89
C ILE A 92 -0.81 6.56 -8.79
N ILE A 93 -0.33 6.73 -7.55
CA ILE A 93 -1.18 7.17 -6.44
C ILE A 93 -1.65 8.60 -6.67
N LEU A 94 -0.73 9.52 -7.00
CA LEU A 94 -1.08 10.92 -7.22
C LEU A 94 -2.04 11.10 -8.39
N GLU A 95 -1.81 10.35 -9.48
CA GLU A 95 -2.72 10.39 -10.63
C GLU A 95 -4.11 9.87 -10.27
N LYS A 96 -4.18 8.80 -9.49
CA LYS A 96 -5.46 8.26 -9.06
C LYS A 96 -6.20 9.21 -8.10
N LEU A 97 -5.47 9.88 -7.22
CA LEU A 97 -6.06 10.90 -6.35
C LEU A 97 -6.67 12.03 -7.16
N LYS A 98 -6.00 12.44 -8.23
CA LYS A 98 -6.52 13.46 -9.14
C LYS A 98 -7.84 13.04 -9.78
N GLN A 99 -7.90 11.80 -10.28
CA GLN A 99 -9.12 11.24 -10.84
C GLN A 99 -10.24 11.17 -9.79
N ASN A 100 -9.90 10.75 -8.59
CA ASN A 100 -10.87 10.64 -7.50
C ASN A 100 -11.39 12.02 -7.07
N ALA A 101 -10.56 13.05 -7.11
CA ALA A 101 -10.98 14.42 -6.79
C ALA A 101 -12.02 14.92 -7.78
N GLU A 102 -11.94 14.50 -9.05
CA GLU A 102 -12.94 14.83 -10.06
C GLU A 102 -14.29 14.15 -9.77
N LYS A 103 -14.25 12.89 -9.29
CA LYS A 103 -15.46 12.14 -8.93
C LYS A 103 -16.07 12.61 -7.62
N TYR A 104 -15.25 13.09 -6.71
CA TYR A 104 -15.63 13.48 -5.35
C TYR A 104 -15.22 14.93 -5.09
N PRO A 105 -15.84 15.91 -5.78
CA PRO A 105 -15.52 17.31 -5.48
C PRO A 105 -15.90 17.66 -4.04
N VAL A 106 -15.08 18.48 -3.40
CA VAL A 106 -15.20 18.80 -1.97
C VAL A 106 -16.60 19.29 -1.62
N GLU A 107 -17.17 20.16 -2.43
CA GLU A 107 -18.46 20.78 -2.15
C GLU A 107 -19.62 19.78 -2.16
N LYS A 108 -19.46 18.63 -2.78
CA LYS A 108 -20.48 17.58 -2.82
C LYS A 108 -20.19 16.41 -1.91
N SER A 109 -18.92 16.21 -1.58
CA SER A 109 -18.45 15.01 -0.90
C SER A 109 -18.15 15.21 0.57
N CYS A 110 -17.94 16.47 0.99
CA CYS A 110 -17.57 16.77 2.37
C CYS A 110 -18.67 16.32 3.33
N GLY A 111 -18.30 15.50 4.31
CA GLY A 111 -19.22 15.05 5.35
C GLY A 111 -20.19 13.95 4.97
N THR A 112 -20.03 13.33 3.80
CA THR A 112 -20.88 12.21 3.39
C THR A 112 -20.04 11.04 2.86
N ALA A 113 -20.52 9.82 3.08
CA ALA A 113 -19.89 8.61 2.57
C ALA A 113 -20.56 8.08 1.30
N LYS A 114 -21.41 8.88 0.67
CA LYS A 114 -22.10 8.46 -0.56
C LYS A 114 -21.10 8.23 -1.69
N LYS A 115 -21.38 7.24 -2.51
CA LYS A 115 -20.60 6.96 -3.70
C LYS A 115 -20.81 8.10 -4.72
N TYR A 116 -19.80 8.35 -5.58
CA TYR A 116 -19.88 9.46 -6.54
C TYR A 116 -21.11 9.41 -7.43
N THR A 117 -21.62 8.21 -7.73
CA THR A 117 -22.85 8.04 -8.52
C THR A 117 -24.10 8.52 -7.81
N GLU A 118 -24.05 8.74 -6.51
CA GLU A 118 -25.15 9.20 -5.67
C GLU A 118 -25.04 10.67 -5.29
N LEU A 119 -23.94 11.32 -5.67
CA LEU A 119 -23.72 12.74 -5.40
C LEU A 119 -24.51 13.58 -6.41
N ILE A 120 -25.17 14.64 -5.91
CA ILE A 120 -25.99 15.53 -6.73
C ILE A 120 -25.27 16.83 -7.01
#